data_0c0f3d6728735252a31e3af50354445c
#
_entry.id   0c0f3d6728735252a31e3af50354445c
#
_cell.length_a   1.000
_cell.length_b   1.000
_cell.length_c   1.000
_cell.angle_alpha   90.00
_cell.angle_beta   90.00
_cell.angle_gamma   90.00
#
_symmetry.space_group_name_H-M   'P 1'
#
loop_
_entity.id
_entity.type
_entity.pdbx_description
1 polymer ?
#
loop_
_entity_poly.entity_id
_entity_poly.type
_entity_poly.pdbx_seq_one_letter_code
_entity_poly.pdbx_strand_id
1 'polypeptide(L)'
;MTPGLPTPRRYGAIATVALPTIARDLHVAPSAAVTVVTVYQLVLVMMLLPFSALGERIGLRKLYQIGLLVFTVATALCFFAKSLPFLLVVRAIQAGGAAAALSVSSALIRQIYPSRHLGRGLGFNSVIVSCSAALAPAVGGLVLGLGPWPWVFASAVPFAILSLALGRMLPDPPGRSEPYDVLGAVLCAAMFGLVIGGLESGVHGDSPVVSAAIVLAGAAIGVIFVRRELGEAKPILPVDLMMRPVLGLSVLGAFTAFTASMTLILSLPFRLQTGYGFTPAEVGAVITPWPLTTMIVAPTAGILSDRYPAGLLGGIGMMLSIAGLIAMAFLPAHPVWFDVAWRMSLTGAGFGLYLAPNARLIVGSAPAHRAAAAGGLTSTTRLTGQTTGATLAATLLALGLGTGATPPLVSASLAFIAGLCSIARLRPSLRNPAQEEAEEVQPAQVR
;
A
#
# COMPACT_ATOMS: atom_id res chain seq x y z
N MET A 1 -38.58 -33.87 -13.14
CA MET A 1 -38.08 -32.84 -12.20
C MET A 1 -37.05 -33.50 -11.29
N THR A 2 -35.80 -33.45 -11.69
CA THR A 2 -34.66 -33.84 -10.86
C THR A 2 -34.19 -32.62 -10.07
N PRO A 3 -34.06 -32.69 -8.74
CA PRO A 3 -33.53 -31.58 -7.96
C PRO A 3 -32.03 -31.44 -8.32
N GLY A 4 -31.69 -30.29 -8.91
CA GLY A 4 -30.28 -29.96 -9.21
C GLY A 4 -29.48 -29.93 -7.94
N LEU A 5 -28.40 -30.72 -7.96
CA LEU A 5 -27.35 -30.66 -6.95
C LEU A 5 -26.86 -29.22 -6.80
N PRO A 6 -26.71 -28.72 -5.58
CA PRO A 6 -26.12 -27.39 -5.38
C PRO A 6 -24.69 -27.40 -5.91
N THR A 7 -24.45 -26.66 -6.99
CA THR A 7 -23.08 -26.40 -7.48
C THR A 7 -22.27 -25.80 -6.34
N PRO A 8 -21.09 -26.34 -6.03
CA PRO A 8 -20.25 -25.79 -4.97
C PRO A 8 -19.90 -24.34 -5.33
N ARG A 9 -20.32 -23.40 -4.48
CA ARG A 9 -19.99 -21.99 -4.60
C ARG A 9 -18.48 -21.85 -4.49
N ARG A 10 -17.84 -21.48 -5.58
CA ARG A 10 -16.39 -21.21 -5.63
C ARG A 10 -16.16 -19.75 -5.28
N TYR A 11 -15.27 -19.48 -4.35
CA TYR A 11 -15.02 -18.18 -3.74
C TYR A 11 -13.55 -17.75 -4.00
N GLY A 12 -13.26 -16.47 -4.16
CA GLY A 12 -11.95 -16.01 -4.66
C GLY A 12 -11.20 -14.95 -3.84
N ALA A 13 -9.97 -15.08 -3.82
CA ALA A 13 -8.74 -14.33 -3.42
C ALA A 13 -8.78 -13.28 -2.29
N ILE A 14 -7.78 -13.32 -1.41
CA ILE A 14 -7.52 -12.54 -0.17
C ILE A 14 -8.27 -11.20 -0.10
N ALA A 15 -8.61 -10.74 1.04
CA ALA A 15 -9.56 -9.67 1.45
C ALA A 15 -10.22 -8.83 0.33
N THR A 16 -9.49 -8.45 -0.73
CA THR A 16 -10.02 -7.60 -1.81
C THR A 16 -11.00 -8.30 -2.74
N VAL A 17 -10.76 -9.56 -3.07
CA VAL A 17 -11.69 -10.36 -3.89
C VAL A 17 -12.74 -11.05 -3.03
N ALA A 18 -12.52 -11.15 -1.72
CA ALA A 18 -13.54 -11.56 -0.76
C ALA A 18 -14.60 -10.45 -0.50
N LEU A 19 -14.33 -9.18 -0.85
CA LEU A 19 -15.24 -8.07 -0.57
C LEU A 19 -16.65 -8.26 -1.10
N PRO A 20 -16.87 -8.70 -2.36
CA PRO A 20 -18.24 -8.96 -2.84
C PRO A 20 -18.93 -10.10 -2.08
N THR A 21 -18.17 -11.10 -1.62
CA THR A 21 -18.70 -12.20 -0.81
C THR A 21 -19.05 -11.72 0.60
N ILE A 22 -18.16 -10.94 1.23
CA ILE A 22 -18.40 -10.29 2.53
C ILE A 22 -19.65 -9.41 2.46
N ALA A 23 -19.79 -8.60 1.40
CA ALA A 23 -20.95 -7.74 1.21
C ALA A 23 -22.26 -8.55 1.16
N ARG A 24 -22.25 -9.67 0.45
CA ARG A 24 -23.42 -10.55 0.34
C ARG A 24 -23.73 -11.30 1.64
N ASP A 25 -22.71 -11.88 2.28
CA ASP A 25 -22.90 -12.71 3.47
C ASP A 25 -23.27 -11.88 4.72
N LEU A 26 -22.77 -10.66 4.81
CA LEU A 26 -23.11 -9.71 5.89
C LEU A 26 -24.30 -8.80 5.54
N HIS A 27 -24.90 -8.95 4.34
CA HIS A 27 -26.04 -8.16 3.84
C HIS A 27 -25.78 -6.64 3.89
N VAL A 28 -24.60 -6.20 3.46
CA VAL A 28 -24.19 -4.79 3.45
C VAL A 28 -23.92 -4.29 2.04
N ALA A 29 -23.98 -2.98 1.84
CA ALA A 29 -23.66 -2.36 0.57
C ALA A 29 -22.20 -2.67 0.14
N PRO A 30 -21.92 -2.79 -1.18
CA PRO A 30 -20.56 -3.01 -1.67
C PRO A 30 -19.54 -1.96 -1.19
N SER A 31 -19.96 -0.68 -1.13
CA SER A 31 -19.15 0.42 -0.58
C SER A 31 -18.78 0.17 0.89
N ALA A 32 -19.74 -0.27 1.71
CA ALA A 32 -19.51 -0.59 3.11
C ALA A 32 -18.56 -1.78 3.31
N ALA A 33 -18.56 -2.77 2.40
CA ALA A 33 -17.60 -3.87 2.47
C ALA A 33 -16.16 -3.40 2.22
N VAL A 34 -15.93 -2.38 1.39
CA VAL A 34 -14.60 -1.81 1.14
C VAL A 34 -14.00 -1.22 2.42
N THR A 35 -14.83 -0.72 3.35
CA THR A 35 -14.38 -0.17 4.65
C THR A 35 -13.55 -1.18 5.44
N VAL A 36 -13.74 -2.49 5.25
CA VAL A 36 -12.91 -3.55 5.84
C VAL A 36 -11.43 -3.40 5.46
N VAL A 37 -11.14 -2.95 4.25
CA VAL A 37 -9.79 -2.68 3.76
C VAL A 37 -9.35 -1.27 4.17
N THR A 38 -10.22 -0.28 4.01
CA THR A 38 -9.90 1.13 4.32
C THR A 38 -9.55 1.32 5.79
N VAL A 39 -10.33 0.77 6.72
CA VAL A 39 -10.05 0.86 8.17
C VAL A 39 -8.71 0.21 8.50
N TYR A 40 -8.41 -0.95 7.94
CA TYR A 40 -7.11 -1.59 8.16
C TYR A 40 -5.95 -0.70 7.67
N GLN A 41 -6.04 -0.16 6.47
CA GLN A 41 -4.99 0.68 5.91
C GLN A 41 -4.89 2.02 6.63
N LEU A 42 -6.02 2.62 7.02
CA LEU A 42 -6.07 3.87 7.78
C LEU A 42 -5.33 3.73 9.10
N VAL A 43 -5.70 2.75 9.93
CA VAL A 43 -5.04 2.52 11.22
C VAL A 43 -3.56 2.21 11.03
N LEU A 44 -3.20 1.48 9.97
CA LEU A 44 -1.82 1.17 9.65
C LEU A 44 -1.01 2.43 9.35
N VAL A 45 -1.55 3.37 8.55
CA VAL A 45 -0.91 4.67 8.27
C VAL A 45 -0.81 5.51 9.54
N MET A 46 -1.89 5.62 10.31
CA MET A 46 -1.93 6.40 11.56
C MET A 46 -0.85 5.97 12.56
N MET A 47 -0.61 4.65 12.67
CA MET A 47 0.23 4.07 13.72
C MET A 47 1.67 3.77 13.27
N LEU A 48 1.96 3.71 11.96
CA LEU A 48 3.27 3.30 11.46
C LEU A 48 4.42 4.18 11.97
N LEU A 49 4.28 5.49 11.83
CA LEU A 49 5.30 6.47 12.26
C LEU A 49 5.37 6.57 13.81
N PRO A 50 4.25 6.72 14.53
CA PRO A 50 4.24 6.66 15.99
C PRO A 50 4.91 5.40 16.55
N PHE A 51 4.60 4.23 16.00
CA PHE A 51 5.21 2.99 16.47
C PHE A 51 6.69 2.85 16.08
N SER A 52 7.14 3.47 14.99
CA SER A 52 8.58 3.51 14.67
C SER A 52 9.36 4.22 15.78
N ALA A 53 8.90 5.39 16.20
CA ALA A 53 9.50 6.14 17.30
C ALA A 53 9.36 5.40 18.66
N LEU A 54 8.22 4.77 18.90
CA LEU A 54 8.00 3.97 20.11
C LEU A 54 8.96 2.76 20.17
N GLY A 55 9.21 2.12 19.01
CA GLY A 55 10.13 0.98 18.91
C GLY A 55 11.56 1.31 19.29
N GLU A 56 12.02 2.52 18.96
CA GLU A 56 13.34 2.99 19.39
C GLU A 56 13.46 3.14 20.92
N ARG A 57 12.35 3.47 21.58
CA ARG A 57 12.31 3.66 23.04
C ARG A 57 12.17 2.35 23.82
N ILE A 58 11.17 1.52 23.49
CA ILE A 58 10.86 0.30 24.28
C ILE A 58 11.62 -0.94 23.83
N GLY A 59 12.36 -0.85 22.71
CA GLY A 59 13.08 -1.94 22.08
C GLY A 59 12.35 -2.48 20.83
N LEU A 60 13.10 -2.60 19.74
CA LEU A 60 12.56 -2.98 18.42
C LEU A 60 11.96 -4.39 18.44
N ARG A 61 12.67 -5.35 19.05
CA ARG A 61 12.20 -6.74 19.19
C ARG A 61 10.93 -6.83 20.04
N LYS A 62 10.88 -6.11 21.16
CA LYS A 62 9.73 -6.11 22.06
C LYS A 62 8.49 -5.57 21.34
N LEU A 63 8.61 -4.43 20.63
CA LEU A 63 7.48 -3.88 19.86
C LEU A 63 7.06 -4.81 18.74
N TYR A 64 8.00 -5.42 18.02
CA TYR A 64 7.73 -6.40 16.97
C TYR A 64 6.91 -7.58 17.51
N GLN A 65 7.30 -8.16 18.64
CA GLN A 65 6.60 -9.31 19.23
C GLN A 65 5.21 -8.95 19.76
N ILE A 66 5.06 -7.80 20.43
CA ILE A 66 3.75 -7.32 20.86
C ILE A 66 2.84 -7.10 19.63
N GLY A 67 3.37 -6.46 18.60
CA GLY A 67 2.65 -6.23 17.35
C GLY A 67 2.18 -7.53 16.70
N LEU A 68 3.07 -8.52 16.57
CA LEU A 68 2.70 -9.82 16.02
C LEU A 68 1.70 -10.57 16.88
N LEU A 69 1.79 -10.50 18.21
CA LEU A 69 0.83 -11.13 19.10
C LEU A 69 -0.57 -10.52 18.90
N VAL A 70 -0.67 -9.17 18.93
CA VAL A 70 -1.91 -8.45 18.68
C VAL A 70 -2.48 -8.78 17.29
N PHE A 71 -1.63 -8.79 16.27
CA PHE A 71 -2.01 -9.17 14.90
C PHE A 71 -2.57 -10.59 14.83
N THR A 72 -1.89 -11.55 15.47
CA THR A 72 -2.29 -12.97 15.46
C THR A 72 -3.64 -13.16 16.14
N VAL A 73 -3.82 -12.60 17.34
CA VAL A 73 -5.07 -12.68 18.09
C VAL A 73 -6.22 -12.05 17.32
N ALA A 74 -6.02 -10.82 16.82
CA ALA A 74 -7.05 -10.13 16.03
C ALA A 74 -7.38 -10.89 14.73
N THR A 75 -6.36 -11.47 14.06
CA THR A 75 -6.57 -12.30 12.86
C THR A 75 -7.43 -13.53 13.17
N ALA A 76 -7.19 -14.18 14.30
CA ALA A 76 -8.02 -15.31 14.75
C ALA A 76 -9.46 -14.84 15.09
N LEU A 77 -9.62 -13.67 15.68
CA LEU A 77 -10.95 -13.11 15.99
C LEU A 77 -11.75 -12.76 14.72
N CYS A 78 -11.11 -12.45 13.59
CA CYS A 78 -11.83 -12.25 12.32
C CYS A 78 -12.63 -13.49 11.90
N PHE A 79 -12.22 -14.69 12.33
CA PHE A 79 -12.93 -15.94 12.05
C PHE A 79 -14.35 -15.96 12.65
N PHE A 80 -14.55 -15.27 13.75
CA PHE A 80 -15.83 -15.22 14.47
C PHE A 80 -16.71 -14.02 14.06
N ALA A 81 -16.29 -13.26 13.04
CA ALA A 81 -17.02 -12.07 12.61
C ALA A 81 -18.35 -12.44 11.92
N LYS A 82 -19.46 -12.03 12.56
CA LYS A 82 -20.84 -12.22 12.06
C LYS A 82 -21.51 -10.89 11.67
N SER A 83 -20.83 -9.76 11.90
CA SER A 83 -21.34 -8.43 11.55
C SER A 83 -20.21 -7.53 11.08
N LEU A 84 -20.54 -6.56 10.22
CA LEU A 84 -19.56 -5.60 9.72
C LEU A 84 -18.92 -4.76 10.84
N PRO A 85 -19.66 -4.18 11.81
CA PRO A 85 -19.07 -3.40 12.89
C PRO A 85 -18.04 -4.19 13.70
N PHE A 86 -18.35 -5.46 14.06
CA PHE A 86 -17.39 -6.32 14.75
C PHE A 86 -16.15 -6.57 13.91
N LEU A 87 -16.32 -6.89 12.62
CA LEU A 87 -15.20 -7.08 11.71
C LEU A 87 -14.33 -5.83 11.61
N LEU A 88 -14.91 -4.62 11.52
CA LEU A 88 -14.17 -3.36 11.45
C LEU A 88 -13.33 -3.10 12.70
N VAL A 89 -13.88 -3.33 13.89
CA VAL A 89 -13.14 -3.20 15.15
C VAL A 89 -11.96 -4.17 15.21
N VAL A 90 -12.19 -5.42 14.87
CA VAL A 90 -11.12 -6.44 14.86
C VAL A 90 -10.06 -6.10 13.80
N ARG A 91 -10.46 -5.60 12.65
CA ARG A 91 -9.54 -5.12 11.59
C ARG A 91 -8.71 -3.92 12.03
N ALA A 92 -9.27 -3.00 12.79
CA ALA A 92 -8.53 -1.88 13.37
C ALA A 92 -7.46 -2.37 14.36
N ILE A 93 -7.81 -3.29 15.25
CA ILE A 93 -6.85 -3.89 16.20
C ILE A 93 -5.76 -4.67 15.45
N GLN A 94 -6.14 -5.46 14.44
CA GLN A 94 -5.21 -6.20 13.60
C GLN A 94 -4.22 -5.26 12.89
N ALA A 95 -4.71 -4.14 12.36
CA ALA A 95 -3.88 -3.13 11.70
C ALA A 95 -2.90 -2.45 12.66
N GLY A 96 -3.31 -2.18 13.91
CA GLY A 96 -2.42 -1.70 14.96
C GLY A 96 -1.27 -2.67 15.23
N GLY A 97 -1.57 -3.97 15.35
CA GLY A 97 -0.56 -5.02 15.48
C GLY A 97 0.39 -5.08 14.28
N ALA A 98 -0.16 -5.01 13.07
CA ALA A 98 0.64 -4.98 11.84
C ALA A 98 1.53 -3.73 11.76
N ALA A 99 1.00 -2.55 12.12
CA ALA A 99 1.76 -1.30 12.14
C ALA A 99 2.96 -1.39 13.09
N ALA A 100 2.77 -1.94 14.30
CA ALA A 100 3.82 -2.14 15.28
C ALA A 100 4.95 -3.05 14.73
N ALA A 101 4.60 -4.16 14.09
CA ALA A 101 5.57 -5.08 13.51
C ALA A 101 6.28 -4.49 12.28
N LEU A 102 5.53 -3.84 11.37
CA LEU A 102 6.07 -3.28 10.12
C LEU A 102 6.96 -2.06 10.36
N SER A 103 6.62 -1.20 11.34
CA SER A 103 7.36 0.02 11.66
C SER A 103 8.81 -0.23 12.02
N VAL A 104 9.09 -1.34 12.70
CA VAL A 104 10.43 -1.70 13.18
C VAL A 104 11.16 -2.70 12.29
N SER A 105 10.49 -3.29 11.29
CA SER A 105 11.06 -4.35 10.44
C SER A 105 12.35 -3.93 9.73
N SER A 106 12.37 -2.75 9.12
CA SER A 106 13.57 -2.24 8.43
C SER A 106 14.73 -1.96 9.39
N ALA A 107 14.43 -1.51 10.61
CA ALA A 107 15.44 -1.28 11.65
C ALA A 107 16.03 -2.62 12.16
N LEU A 108 15.20 -3.65 12.33
CA LEU A 108 15.65 -4.99 12.68
C LEU A 108 16.54 -5.61 11.60
N ILE A 109 16.19 -5.45 10.31
CA ILE A 109 17.04 -5.91 9.20
C ILE A 109 18.43 -5.27 9.26
N ARG A 110 18.53 -3.98 9.59
CA ARG A 110 19.82 -3.29 9.76
C ARG A 110 20.67 -3.82 10.90
N GLN A 111 20.05 -4.37 11.93
CA GLN A 111 20.76 -4.96 13.06
C GLN A 111 21.29 -6.36 12.75
N ILE A 112 20.57 -7.10 11.88
CA ILE A 112 20.93 -8.46 11.50
C ILE A 112 22.04 -8.46 10.44
N TYR A 113 21.97 -7.54 9.47
CA TYR A 113 22.88 -7.52 8.34
C TYR A 113 24.00 -6.49 8.54
N PRO A 114 25.28 -6.87 8.37
CA PRO A 114 26.40 -5.91 8.32
C PRO A 114 26.17 -4.85 7.24
N SER A 115 26.67 -3.63 7.44
CA SER A 115 26.46 -2.48 6.53
C SER A 115 26.75 -2.80 5.05
N ARG A 116 27.81 -3.58 4.80
CA ARG A 116 28.20 -4.05 3.45
C ARG A 116 27.19 -4.99 2.78
N HIS A 117 26.30 -5.62 3.54
CA HIS A 117 25.30 -6.58 3.05
C HIS A 117 23.86 -6.11 3.29
N LEU A 118 23.68 -4.91 3.82
CA LEU A 118 22.35 -4.35 4.12
C LEU A 118 21.46 -4.29 2.88
N GLY A 119 22.02 -3.93 1.71
CA GLY A 119 21.30 -3.93 0.44
C GLY A 119 20.73 -5.30 0.08
N ARG A 120 21.47 -6.39 0.35
CA ARG A 120 20.99 -7.76 0.15
C ARG A 120 19.82 -8.11 1.09
N GLY A 121 19.91 -7.72 2.36
CA GLY A 121 18.84 -7.94 3.34
C GLY A 121 17.54 -7.22 2.97
N LEU A 122 17.63 -5.95 2.60
CA LEU A 122 16.49 -5.16 2.16
C LEU A 122 15.93 -5.66 0.81
N GLY A 123 16.81 -6.05 -0.11
CA GLY A 123 16.42 -6.66 -1.39
C GLY A 123 15.66 -7.97 -1.19
N PHE A 124 16.16 -8.86 -0.32
CA PHE A 124 15.50 -10.12 0.00
C PHE A 124 14.12 -9.90 0.65
N ASN A 125 14.03 -8.93 1.58
CA ASN A 125 12.73 -8.53 2.14
C ASN A 125 11.76 -8.02 1.07
N SER A 126 12.23 -7.22 0.12
CA SER A 126 11.41 -6.71 -0.98
C SER A 126 10.90 -7.84 -1.89
N VAL A 127 11.75 -8.84 -2.17
CA VAL A 127 11.33 -10.05 -2.93
C VAL A 127 10.25 -10.81 -2.19
N ILE A 128 10.42 -11.06 -0.87
CA ILE A 128 9.40 -11.76 -0.06
C ILE A 128 8.08 -10.99 -0.09
N VAL A 129 8.11 -9.67 0.13
CA VAL A 129 6.90 -8.83 0.10
C VAL A 129 6.22 -8.89 -1.27
N SER A 130 6.99 -8.80 -2.36
CA SER A 130 6.46 -8.85 -3.73
C SER A 130 5.89 -10.24 -4.06
N CYS A 131 6.59 -11.32 -3.70
CA CYS A 131 6.08 -12.68 -3.87
C CYS A 131 4.79 -12.92 -3.07
N SER A 132 4.76 -12.44 -1.83
CA SER A 132 3.55 -12.53 -1.00
C SER A 132 2.38 -11.77 -1.61
N ALA A 133 2.62 -10.57 -2.13
CA ALA A 133 1.60 -9.77 -2.82
C ALA A 133 1.12 -10.44 -4.11
N ALA A 134 2.03 -11.08 -4.86
CA ALA A 134 1.71 -11.81 -6.10
C ALA A 134 0.89 -13.08 -5.83
N LEU A 135 1.24 -13.83 -4.79
CA LEU A 135 0.56 -15.08 -4.41
C LEU A 135 -0.75 -14.82 -3.67
N ALA A 136 -0.88 -13.67 -3.04
CA ALA A 136 -2.01 -13.32 -2.21
C ALA A 136 -3.38 -13.54 -2.89
N PRO A 137 -3.64 -13.08 -4.14
CA PRO A 137 -4.88 -13.33 -4.84
C PRO A 137 -5.14 -14.83 -5.12
N ALA A 138 -4.10 -15.56 -5.53
CA ALA A 138 -4.20 -16.98 -5.85
C ALA A 138 -4.47 -17.83 -4.60
N VAL A 139 -3.72 -17.60 -3.52
CA VAL A 139 -3.90 -18.31 -2.22
C VAL A 139 -5.28 -18.01 -1.64
N GLY A 140 -5.70 -16.75 -1.68
CA GLY A 140 -7.03 -16.37 -1.22
C GLY A 140 -8.14 -17.04 -2.04
N GLY A 141 -8.01 -17.10 -3.37
CA GLY A 141 -8.93 -17.79 -4.25
C GLY A 141 -9.05 -19.27 -3.92
N LEU A 142 -7.92 -19.91 -3.66
CA LEU A 142 -7.87 -21.32 -3.24
C LEU A 142 -8.56 -21.52 -1.88
N VAL A 143 -8.23 -20.72 -0.88
CA VAL A 143 -8.81 -20.82 0.47
C VAL A 143 -10.33 -20.64 0.44
N LEU A 144 -10.82 -19.69 -0.34
CA LEU A 144 -12.25 -19.42 -0.48
C LEU A 144 -12.96 -20.42 -1.40
N GLY A 145 -12.22 -21.15 -2.23
CA GLY A 145 -12.73 -22.35 -2.91
C GLY A 145 -12.98 -23.54 -1.97
N LEU A 146 -12.34 -23.54 -0.80
CA LEU A 146 -12.41 -24.61 0.20
C LEU A 146 -13.36 -24.31 1.37
N GLY A 147 -13.68 -23.02 1.63
CA GLY A 147 -14.49 -22.65 2.79
C GLY A 147 -15.06 -21.23 2.75
N PRO A 148 -15.79 -20.83 3.80
CA PRO A 148 -16.35 -19.48 3.89
C PRO A 148 -15.26 -18.41 4.06
N TRP A 149 -15.61 -17.15 3.76
CA TRP A 149 -14.66 -16.02 3.73
C TRP A 149 -13.83 -15.81 5.02
N PRO A 150 -14.26 -16.16 6.25
CA PRO A 150 -13.41 -16.01 7.43
C PRO A 150 -12.12 -16.85 7.38
N TRP A 151 -12.11 -17.93 6.61
CA TRP A 151 -10.90 -18.76 6.43
C TRP A 151 -9.77 -18.00 5.72
N VAL A 152 -10.09 -16.96 4.96
CA VAL A 152 -9.09 -16.09 4.32
C VAL A 152 -8.22 -15.42 5.37
N PHE A 153 -8.84 -14.89 6.41
CA PHE A 153 -8.11 -14.30 7.53
C PHE A 153 -7.41 -15.37 8.37
N ALA A 154 -8.11 -16.46 8.69
CA ALA A 154 -7.56 -17.54 9.48
C ALA A 154 -6.31 -18.19 8.84
N SER A 155 -6.21 -18.22 7.51
CA SER A 155 -5.05 -18.76 6.79
C SER A 155 -3.73 -18.04 7.10
N ALA A 156 -3.77 -16.80 7.58
CA ALA A 156 -2.58 -16.06 8.00
C ALA A 156 -2.09 -16.42 9.42
N VAL A 157 -2.94 -17.04 10.26
CA VAL A 157 -2.62 -17.36 11.66
C VAL A 157 -1.40 -18.27 11.81
N PRO A 158 -1.26 -19.38 11.06
CA PRO A 158 -0.09 -20.26 11.18
C PRO A 158 1.22 -19.53 10.89
N PHE A 159 1.23 -18.67 9.87
CA PHE A 159 2.42 -17.86 9.52
C PHE A 159 2.73 -16.81 10.59
N ALA A 160 1.71 -16.21 11.18
CA ALA A 160 1.87 -15.24 12.26
C ALA A 160 2.42 -15.91 13.53
N ILE A 161 1.95 -17.10 13.89
CA ILE A 161 2.47 -17.90 15.01
C ILE A 161 3.93 -18.29 14.74
N LEU A 162 4.25 -18.75 13.53
CA LEU A 162 5.63 -19.08 13.15
C LEU A 162 6.54 -17.85 13.27
N SER A 163 6.10 -16.69 12.76
CA SER A 163 6.82 -15.42 12.87
C SER A 163 7.02 -15.00 14.33
N LEU A 164 6.01 -15.20 15.19
CA LEU A 164 6.09 -14.90 16.61
C LEU A 164 7.12 -15.81 17.32
N ALA A 165 7.15 -17.08 16.98
CA ALA A 165 8.12 -18.03 17.52
C ALA A 165 9.55 -17.69 17.09
N LEU A 166 9.77 -17.45 15.78
CA LEU A 166 11.07 -17.06 15.22
C LEU A 166 11.50 -15.65 15.69
N GLY A 167 10.57 -14.77 15.94
CA GLY A 167 10.82 -13.41 16.44
C GLY A 167 11.53 -13.37 17.79
N ARG A 168 11.49 -14.47 18.56
CA ARG A 168 12.26 -14.62 19.80
C ARG A 168 13.78 -14.70 19.59
N MET A 169 14.21 -15.05 18.37
CA MET A 169 15.61 -15.15 17.99
C MET A 169 16.18 -13.81 17.47
N LEU A 170 15.34 -12.77 17.29
CA LEU A 170 15.78 -11.47 16.84
C LEU A 170 16.70 -10.80 17.87
N PRO A 171 17.70 -10.01 17.43
CA PRO A 171 18.53 -9.21 18.33
C PRO A 171 17.67 -8.25 19.15
N ASP A 172 18.03 -8.06 20.41
CA ASP A 172 17.34 -7.20 21.36
C ASP A 172 18.26 -6.11 21.89
N PRO A 173 18.63 -5.13 21.07
CA PRO A 173 19.45 -4.03 21.55
C PRO A 173 18.65 -3.21 22.57
N PRO A 174 19.33 -2.66 23.56
CA PRO A 174 18.68 -1.81 24.56
C PRO A 174 18.00 -0.63 23.88
N GLY A 175 16.76 -0.34 24.32
CA GLY A 175 16.03 0.83 23.85
C GLY A 175 16.78 2.12 24.20
N ARG A 176 16.56 3.15 23.44
CA ARG A 176 17.12 4.47 23.71
C ARG A 176 16.33 5.17 24.82
N SER A 177 17.04 5.84 25.74
CA SER A 177 16.41 6.60 26.83
C SER A 177 15.85 7.97 26.40
N GLU A 178 15.73 8.22 25.11
CA GLU A 178 15.21 9.49 24.59
C GLU A 178 13.70 9.64 24.87
N PRO A 179 13.21 10.86 25.15
CA PRO A 179 11.79 11.09 25.36
C PRO A 179 11.00 10.78 24.09
N TYR A 180 9.87 10.08 24.26
CA TYR A 180 8.94 9.81 23.17
C TYR A 180 8.09 11.04 22.89
N ASP A 181 8.05 11.48 21.64
CA ASP A 181 7.21 12.59 21.21
C ASP A 181 5.73 12.14 21.09
N VAL A 182 5.05 12.12 22.24
CA VAL A 182 3.63 11.74 22.30
C VAL A 182 2.75 12.71 21.50
N LEU A 183 3.05 14.02 21.58
CA LEU A 183 2.23 15.02 20.89
C LEU A 183 2.36 14.92 19.37
N GLY A 184 3.58 14.77 18.83
CA GLY A 184 3.79 14.54 17.42
C GLY A 184 3.12 13.27 16.93
N ALA A 185 3.19 12.19 17.73
CA ALA A 185 2.54 10.92 17.41
C ALA A 185 1.01 11.06 17.34
N VAL A 186 0.40 11.76 18.31
CA VAL A 186 -1.06 12.03 18.35
C VAL A 186 -1.48 12.93 17.18
N LEU A 187 -0.74 14.00 16.89
CA LEU A 187 -1.03 14.90 15.78
C LEU A 187 -0.93 14.17 14.43
N CYS A 188 0.10 13.33 14.26
CA CYS A 188 0.27 12.50 13.06
C CYS A 188 -0.93 11.55 12.87
N ALA A 189 -1.29 10.81 13.90
CA ALA A 189 -2.43 9.89 13.87
C ALA A 189 -3.76 10.62 13.62
N ALA A 190 -3.99 11.75 14.31
CA ALA A 190 -5.20 12.55 14.17
C ALA A 190 -5.33 13.17 12.76
N MET A 191 -4.24 13.68 12.19
CA MET A 191 -4.23 14.20 10.82
C MET A 191 -4.71 13.14 9.82
N PHE A 192 -4.07 11.97 9.80
CA PHE A 192 -4.46 10.90 8.87
C PHE A 192 -5.86 10.37 9.17
N GLY A 193 -6.19 10.19 10.46
CA GLY A 193 -7.49 9.70 10.91
C GLY A 193 -8.65 10.59 10.49
N LEU A 194 -8.52 11.91 10.69
CA LEU A 194 -9.57 12.87 10.35
C LEU A 194 -9.66 13.12 8.84
N VAL A 195 -8.54 13.26 8.14
CA VAL A 195 -8.59 13.48 6.67
C VAL A 195 -9.23 12.29 5.97
N ILE A 196 -8.74 11.09 6.23
CA ILE A 196 -9.23 9.90 5.53
C ILE A 196 -10.60 9.49 6.07
N GLY A 197 -10.81 9.54 7.41
CA GLY A 197 -12.09 9.25 8.03
C GLY A 197 -13.20 10.21 7.60
N GLY A 198 -12.89 11.50 7.41
CA GLY A 198 -13.83 12.48 6.90
C GLY A 198 -14.19 12.24 5.42
N LEU A 199 -13.24 11.80 4.61
CA LEU A 199 -13.53 11.38 3.23
C LEU A 199 -14.41 10.12 3.20
N GLU A 200 -14.15 9.16 4.07
CA GLU A 200 -14.93 7.91 4.20
C GLU A 200 -16.37 8.18 4.69
N SER A 201 -16.53 9.09 5.67
CA SER A 201 -17.83 9.55 6.17
C SER A 201 -18.71 10.11 5.04
N GLY A 202 -18.11 10.92 4.14
CA GLY A 202 -18.81 11.44 2.97
C GLY A 202 -19.30 10.36 2.00
N VAL A 203 -18.62 9.23 1.94
CA VAL A 203 -19.00 8.09 1.09
C VAL A 203 -20.22 7.34 1.65
N HIS A 204 -20.39 7.31 2.99
CA HIS A 204 -21.43 6.53 3.66
C HIS A 204 -22.74 7.32 3.92
N GLY A 205 -22.87 8.50 3.33
CA GLY A 205 -24.13 9.26 3.33
C GLY A 205 -24.29 10.23 4.49
N ASP A 206 -23.21 10.52 5.23
CA ASP A 206 -23.21 11.62 6.18
C ASP A 206 -23.34 12.97 5.45
N SER A 207 -23.76 13.99 6.19
CA SER A 207 -23.87 15.33 5.62
C SER A 207 -22.55 15.78 4.98
N PRO A 208 -22.56 16.23 3.70
CA PRO A 208 -21.33 16.73 3.07
C PRO A 208 -20.64 17.84 3.85
N VAL A 209 -21.39 18.62 4.62
CA VAL A 209 -20.88 19.68 5.48
C VAL A 209 -20.09 19.07 6.65
N VAL A 210 -20.60 18.01 7.29
CA VAL A 210 -19.91 17.32 8.38
C VAL A 210 -18.63 16.67 7.87
N SER A 211 -18.69 15.97 6.75
CA SER A 211 -17.53 15.34 6.12
C SER A 211 -16.46 16.37 5.75
N ALA A 212 -16.85 17.48 5.14
CA ALA A 212 -15.94 18.59 4.83
C ALA A 212 -15.33 19.21 6.10
N ALA A 213 -16.11 19.39 7.15
CA ALA A 213 -15.63 19.92 8.43
C ALA A 213 -14.57 18.99 9.07
N ILE A 214 -14.78 17.67 9.02
CA ILE A 214 -13.83 16.68 9.54
C ILE A 214 -12.53 16.73 8.72
N VAL A 215 -12.62 16.78 7.38
CA VAL A 215 -11.44 16.88 6.50
C VAL A 215 -10.67 18.18 6.77
N LEU A 216 -11.37 19.31 6.90
CA LEU A 216 -10.74 20.61 7.20
C LEU A 216 -10.09 20.60 8.58
N ALA A 217 -10.72 20.01 9.59
CA ALA A 217 -10.10 19.83 10.91
C ALA A 217 -8.83 18.99 10.84
N GLY A 218 -8.86 17.89 10.08
CA GLY A 218 -7.70 17.05 9.84
C GLY A 218 -6.58 17.80 9.09
N ALA A 219 -6.92 18.61 8.10
CA ALA A 219 -5.97 19.45 7.37
C ALA A 219 -5.36 20.53 8.28
N ALA A 220 -6.15 21.16 9.14
CA ALA A 220 -5.66 22.14 10.12
C ALA A 220 -4.68 21.49 11.11
N ILE A 221 -5.01 20.31 11.65
CA ILE A 221 -4.08 19.53 12.48
C ILE A 221 -2.82 19.16 11.69
N GLY A 222 -2.94 18.81 10.42
CA GLY A 222 -1.81 18.55 9.53
C GLY A 222 -0.89 19.76 9.39
N VAL A 223 -1.43 20.97 9.24
CA VAL A 223 -0.63 22.20 9.19
C VAL A 223 0.09 22.42 10.53
N ILE A 224 -0.58 22.22 11.66
CA ILE A 224 0.04 22.34 12.99
C ILE A 224 1.16 21.31 13.14
N PHE A 225 0.91 20.04 12.77
CA PHE A 225 1.89 18.96 12.80
C PHE A 225 3.12 19.30 11.95
N VAL A 226 2.93 19.67 10.68
CA VAL A 226 4.00 20.02 9.76
C VAL A 226 4.84 21.20 10.28
N ARG A 227 4.20 22.25 10.78
CA ARG A 227 4.91 23.41 11.35
C ARG A 227 5.76 23.03 12.55
N ARG A 228 5.25 22.13 13.38
CA ARG A 228 5.98 21.62 14.55
C ARG A 228 7.16 20.75 14.13
N GLU A 229 6.96 19.83 13.19
CA GLU A 229 8.02 18.92 12.69
C GLU A 229 9.18 19.68 12.03
N LEU A 230 8.93 20.84 11.41
CA LEU A 230 10.00 21.68 10.83
C LEU A 230 10.91 22.29 11.90
N GLY A 231 10.47 22.41 13.14
CA GLY A 231 11.26 22.88 14.27
C GLY A 231 11.94 21.79 15.07
N GLU A 232 11.60 20.51 14.85
CA GLU A 232 12.14 19.38 15.61
C GLU A 232 13.49 18.89 15.05
N ALA A 233 14.43 18.61 15.94
CA ALA A 233 15.75 18.08 15.57
C ALA A 233 15.67 16.66 14.98
N LYS A 234 14.66 15.88 15.40
CA LYS A 234 14.40 14.50 14.93
C LYS A 234 12.92 14.36 14.56
N PRO A 235 12.50 14.90 13.39
CA PRO A 235 11.10 14.86 12.99
C PRO A 235 10.61 13.44 12.75
N ILE A 236 9.39 13.14 13.17
CA ILE A 236 8.67 11.87 12.89
C ILE A 236 8.45 11.75 11.37
N LEU A 237 8.03 12.84 10.72
CA LEU A 237 7.88 12.94 9.26
C LEU A 237 8.94 13.89 8.70
N PRO A 238 9.81 13.45 7.78
CA PRO A 238 10.86 14.28 7.23
C PRO A 238 10.34 15.30 6.20
N VAL A 239 9.57 16.27 6.67
CA VAL A 239 8.92 17.31 5.84
C VAL A 239 9.96 18.15 5.11
N ASP A 240 11.07 18.45 5.76
CA ASP A 240 12.21 19.19 5.17
C ASP A 240 12.79 18.50 3.93
N LEU A 241 12.80 17.16 3.92
CA LEU A 241 13.20 16.39 2.74
C LEU A 241 12.14 16.51 1.63
N MET A 242 10.85 16.52 1.97
CA MET A 242 9.76 16.64 0.99
C MET A 242 9.74 18.02 0.31
N MET A 243 10.26 19.07 0.94
CA MET A 243 10.37 20.40 0.34
C MET A 243 11.42 20.46 -0.79
N ARG A 244 12.30 19.48 -0.91
CA ARG A 244 13.21 19.39 -2.05
C ARG A 244 12.42 19.00 -3.31
N PRO A 245 12.49 19.77 -4.43
CA PRO A 245 11.60 19.57 -5.57
C PRO A 245 11.60 18.16 -6.15
N VAL A 246 12.78 17.54 -6.30
CA VAL A 246 12.92 16.19 -6.84
C VAL A 246 12.26 15.17 -5.91
N LEU A 247 12.43 15.32 -4.60
CA LEU A 247 11.87 14.41 -3.62
C LEU A 247 10.34 14.61 -3.48
N GLY A 248 9.89 15.86 -3.43
CA GLY A 248 8.46 16.20 -3.41
C GLY A 248 7.71 15.64 -4.62
N LEU A 249 8.26 15.78 -5.84
CA LEU A 249 7.70 15.19 -7.05
C LEU A 249 7.72 13.65 -7.00
N SER A 250 8.75 13.03 -6.38
CA SER A 250 8.83 11.59 -6.22
C SER A 250 7.77 11.06 -5.26
N VAL A 251 7.53 11.77 -4.17
CA VAL A 251 6.50 11.45 -3.17
C VAL A 251 5.10 11.64 -3.77
N LEU A 252 4.83 12.77 -4.45
CA LEU A 252 3.55 13.02 -5.10
C LEU A 252 3.25 11.99 -6.18
N GLY A 253 4.24 11.67 -7.02
CA GLY A 253 4.09 10.65 -8.05
C GLY A 253 3.85 9.25 -7.46
N ALA A 254 4.55 8.89 -6.36
CA ALA A 254 4.28 7.63 -5.68
C ALA A 254 2.88 7.59 -5.06
N PHE A 255 2.46 8.66 -4.39
CA PHE A 255 1.12 8.79 -3.82
C PHE A 255 0.04 8.56 -4.88
N THR A 256 0.09 9.29 -6.01
CA THR A 256 -0.90 9.16 -7.08
C THR A 256 -0.86 7.80 -7.77
N ALA A 257 0.33 7.21 -7.96
CA ALA A 257 0.47 5.87 -8.54
C ALA A 257 -0.14 4.78 -7.63
N PHE A 258 0.10 4.84 -6.32
CA PHE A 258 -0.50 3.89 -5.38
C PHE A 258 -2.01 4.12 -5.22
N THR A 259 -2.49 5.36 -5.27
CA THR A 259 -3.93 5.67 -5.32
C THR A 259 -4.56 5.04 -6.57
N ALA A 260 -3.97 5.24 -7.75
CA ALA A 260 -4.43 4.64 -9.00
C ALA A 260 -4.53 3.12 -8.91
N SER A 261 -3.46 2.47 -8.42
CA SER A 261 -3.40 1.01 -8.33
C SER A 261 -4.48 0.44 -7.41
N MET A 262 -4.69 1.07 -6.23
CA MET A 262 -5.64 0.57 -5.24
C MET A 262 -7.09 0.82 -5.66
N THR A 263 -7.36 1.95 -6.31
CA THR A 263 -8.68 2.24 -6.90
C THR A 263 -9.09 1.16 -7.90
N LEU A 264 -8.18 0.77 -8.80
CA LEU A 264 -8.47 -0.31 -9.77
C LEU A 264 -8.63 -1.66 -9.07
N ILE A 265 -7.69 -2.06 -8.22
CA ILE A 265 -7.66 -3.38 -7.58
C ILE A 265 -8.91 -3.63 -6.74
N LEU A 266 -9.45 -2.60 -6.07
CA LEU A 266 -10.63 -2.74 -5.24
C LEU A 266 -11.95 -2.69 -6.03
N SER A 267 -12.02 -1.91 -7.12
CA SER A 267 -13.23 -1.81 -7.94
C SER A 267 -13.36 -2.96 -8.95
N LEU A 268 -12.24 -3.50 -9.44
CA LEU A 268 -12.23 -4.52 -10.49
C LEU A 268 -12.99 -5.80 -10.13
N PRO A 269 -12.87 -6.37 -8.91
CA PRO A 269 -13.65 -7.54 -8.51
C PRO A 269 -15.17 -7.33 -8.63
N PHE A 270 -15.66 -6.15 -8.25
CA PHE A 270 -17.10 -5.84 -8.39
C PHE A 270 -17.50 -5.78 -9.87
N ARG A 271 -16.71 -5.09 -10.69
CA ARG A 271 -16.95 -5.01 -12.13
C ARG A 271 -17.00 -6.39 -12.79
N LEU A 272 -16.03 -7.25 -12.48
CA LEU A 272 -15.92 -8.58 -13.10
C LEU A 272 -17.02 -9.54 -12.59
N GLN A 273 -17.33 -9.54 -11.29
CA GLN A 273 -18.32 -10.43 -10.72
C GLN A 273 -19.75 -9.98 -11.03
N THR A 274 -20.08 -8.70 -10.87
CA THR A 274 -21.45 -8.20 -11.05
C THR A 274 -21.74 -7.78 -12.49
N GLY A 275 -20.75 -7.25 -13.21
CA GLY A 275 -20.93 -6.77 -14.57
C GLY A 275 -20.75 -7.87 -15.64
N TYR A 276 -19.83 -8.80 -15.42
CA TYR A 276 -19.47 -9.81 -16.43
C TYR A 276 -19.70 -11.25 -15.97
N GLY A 277 -20.14 -11.47 -14.73
CA GLY A 277 -20.46 -12.81 -14.22
C GLY A 277 -19.25 -13.72 -13.94
N PHE A 278 -18.05 -13.17 -13.85
CA PHE A 278 -16.86 -13.94 -13.48
C PHE A 278 -17.04 -14.54 -12.09
N THR A 279 -16.61 -15.78 -11.93
CA THR A 279 -16.50 -16.38 -10.62
C THR A 279 -15.40 -15.71 -9.81
N PRO A 280 -15.49 -15.67 -8.49
CA PRO A 280 -14.42 -15.13 -7.66
C PRO A 280 -13.04 -15.77 -7.91
N ALA A 281 -12.99 -17.08 -8.21
CA ALA A 281 -11.75 -17.76 -8.57
C ALA A 281 -11.13 -17.25 -9.87
N GLU A 282 -11.95 -17.01 -10.89
CA GLU A 282 -11.52 -16.40 -12.15
C GLU A 282 -11.02 -14.98 -11.93
N VAL A 283 -11.72 -14.19 -11.11
CA VAL A 283 -11.28 -12.82 -10.75
C VAL A 283 -9.91 -12.85 -10.08
N GLY A 284 -9.70 -13.77 -9.12
CA GLY A 284 -8.37 -13.96 -8.50
C GLY A 284 -7.28 -14.29 -9.53
N ALA A 285 -7.59 -15.21 -10.45
CA ALA A 285 -6.67 -15.62 -11.50
C ALA A 285 -6.31 -14.46 -12.47
N VAL A 286 -7.28 -13.63 -12.88
CA VAL A 286 -7.05 -12.53 -13.82
C VAL A 286 -6.42 -11.29 -13.19
N ILE A 287 -6.48 -11.13 -11.86
CA ILE A 287 -5.79 -10.04 -11.15
C ILE A 287 -4.32 -10.42 -10.87
N THR A 288 -4.01 -11.68 -10.67
CA THR A 288 -2.67 -12.19 -10.35
C THR A 288 -1.57 -11.76 -11.35
N PRO A 289 -1.79 -11.62 -12.66
CA PRO A 289 -0.80 -11.14 -13.62
C PRO A 289 -0.19 -9.77 -13.27
N TRP A 290 -0.94 -8.87 -12.63
CA TRP A 290 -0.40 -7.57 -12.20
C TRP A 290 0.80 -7.69 -11.24
N PRO A 291 0.65 -8.26 -10.03
CA PRO A 291 1.78 -8.37 -9.12
C PRO A 291 2.89 -9.27 -9.66
N LEU A 292 2.58 -10.28 -10.48
CA LEU A 292 3.59 -11.13 -11.12
C LEU A 292 4.46 -10.35 -12.09
N THR A 293 3.87 -9.56 -12.97
CA THR A 293 4.64 -8.73 -13.91
C THR A 293 5.40 -7.62 -13.20
N THR A 294 4.80 -7.01 -12.16
CA THR A 294 5.51 -6.06 -11.31
C THR A 294 6.74 -6.70 -10.65
N MET A 295 6.61 -7.91 -10.13
CA MET A 295 7.70 -8.66 -9.48
C MET A 295 8.85 -8.96 -10.46
N ILE A 296 8.56 -9.26 -11.72
CA ILE A 296 9.56 -9.55 -12.76
C ILE A 296 10.20 -8.26 -13.26
N VAL A 297 9.41 -7.21 -13.48
CA VAL A 297 9.88 -5.97 -14.10
C VAL A 297 10.60 -5.06 -13.10
N ALA A 298 10.20 -5.02 -11.82
CA ALA A 298 10.79 -4.11 -10.86
C ALA A 298 12.30 -4.33 -10.62
N PRO A 299 12.85 -5.57 -10.49
CA PRO A 299 14.28 -5.78 -10.40
C PRO A 299 15.04 -5.33 -11.66
N THR A 300 14.49 -5.62 -12.85
CA THR A 300 15.09 -5.20 -14.12
C THR A 300 15.08 -3.67 -14.27
N ALA A 301 14.01 -3.00 -13.84
CA ALA A 301 13.92 -1.55 -13.76
C ALA A 301 14.94 -0.96 -12.77
N GLY A 302 15.17 -1.65 -11.65
CA GLY A 302 16.21 -1.29 -10.68
C GLY A 302 17.61 -1.28 -11.32
N ILE A 303 17.97 -2.35 -12.04
CA ILE A 303 19.25 -2.46 -12.76
C ILE A 303 19.32 -1.39 -13.87
N LEU A 304 18.23 -1.20 -14.61
CA LEU A 304 18.16 -0.24 -15.71
C LEU A 304 18.32 1.22 -15.20
N SER A 305 17.90 1.49 -13.96
CA SER A 305 18.05 2.81 -13.31
C SER A 305 19.51 3.16 -12.97
N ASP A 306 20.47 2.20 -13.11
CA ASP A 306 21.90 2.48 -13.02
C ASP A 306 22.44 3.14 -14.31
N ARG A 307 21.75 2.91 -15.45
CA ARG A 307 22.20 3.38 -16.77
C ARG A 307 21.33 4.51 -17.33
N TYR A 308 20.07 4.57 -16.94
CA TYR A 308 19.09 5.53 -17.48
C TYR A 308 18.49 6.37 -16.34
N PRO A 309 18.16 7.65 -16.62
CA PRO A 309 17.53 8.51 -15.62
C PRO A 309 16.23 7.91 -15.08
N ALA A 310 16.10 7.86 -13.75
CA ALA A 310 14.92 7.31 -13.10
C ALA A 310 13.60 8.00 -13.52
N GLY A 311 13.68 9.32 -13.87
CA GLY A 311 12.55 10.07 -14.39
C GLY A 311 12.05 9.57 -15.75
N LEU A 312 12.97 9.15 -16.64
CA LEU A 312 12.63 8.59 -17.95
C LEU A 312 11.98 7.21 -17.80
N LEU A 313 12.61 6.32 -17.03
CA LEU A 313 12.08 4.97 -16.78
C LEU A 313 10.70 5.04 -16.13
N GLY A 314 10.54 5.90 -15.13
CA GLY A 314 9.24 6.09 -14.48
C GLY A 314 8.20 6.69 -15.41
N GLY A 315 8.57 7.63 -16.30
CA GLY A 315 7.68 8.18 -17.32
C GLY A 315 7.18 7.10 -18.29
N ILE A 316 8.11 6.32 -18.87
CA ILE A 316 7.77 5.19 -19.77
C ILE A 316 6.89 4.17 -19.03
N GLY A 317 7.24 3.83 -17.78
CA GLY A 317 6.47 2.91 -16.97
C GLY A 317 5.02 3.38 -16.76
N MET A 318 4.83 4.65 -16.43
CA MET A 318 3.47 5.19 -16.27
C MET A 318 2.70 5.24 -17.60
N MET A 319 3.32 5.56 -18.71
CA MET A 319 2.68 5.47 -20.04
C MET A 319 2.19 4.06 -20.34
N LEU A 320 2.99 3.05 -20.04
CA LEU A 320 2.62 1.65 -20.19
C LEU A 320 1.45 1.26 -19.27
N SER A 321 1.49 1.72 -18.00
CA SER A 321 0.37 1.53 -17.07
C SER A 321 -0.91 2.19 -17.57
N ILE A 322 -0.83 3.43 -18.07
CA ILE A 322 -1.97 4.17 -18.62
C ILE A 322 -2.57 3.42 -19.81
N ALA A 323 -1.74 2.90 -20.72
CA ALA A 323 -2.23 2.11 -21.85
C ALA A 323 -3.00 0.87 -21.39
N GLY A 324 -2.49 0.15 -20.37
CA GLY A 324 -3.17 -0.99 -19.78
C GLY A 324 -4.48 -0.61 -19.08
N LEU A 325 -4.50 0.51 -18.35
CA LEU A 325 -5.69 1.03 -17.66
C LEU A 325 -6.78 1.50 -18.64
N ILE A 326 -6.39 2.21 -19.71
CA ILE A 326 -7.33 2.61 -20.77
C ILE A 326 -7.88 1.36 -21.48
N ALA A 327 -7.02 0.40 -21.82
CA ALA A 327 -7.47 -0.86 -22.39
C ALA A 327 -8.43 -1.60 -21.45
N MET A 328 -8.22 -1.53 -20.10
CA MET A 328 -9.11 -2.09 -19.11
C MET A 328 -10.46 -1.36 -19.06
N ALA A 329 -10.50 -0.05 -19.31
CA ALA A 329 -11.75 0.70 -19.39
C ALA A 329 -12.66 0.19 -20.54
N PHE A 330 -12.06 -0.16 -21.67
CA PHE A 330 -12.73 -0.64 -22.90
C PHE A 330 -12.67 -2.16 -23.02
N LEU A 331 -13.12 -2.89 -22.00
CA LEU A 331 -13.31 -4.33 -22.09
C LEU A 331 -14.44 -4.65 -23.10
N PRO A 332 -14.34 -5.75 -23.88
CA PRO A 332 -15.43 -6.21 -24.73
C PRO A 332 -16.67 -6.59 -23.90
N ALA A 333 -17.82 -6.69 -24.55
CA ALA A 333 -19.09 -7.02 -23.88
C ALA A 333 -19.06 -8.41 -23.20
N HIS A 334 -18.30 -9.36 -23.77
CA HIS A 334 -18.08 -10.70 -23.22
C HIS A 334 -16.57 -10.96 -23.12
N PRO A 335 -15.89 -10.40 -22.08
CA PRO A 335 -14.45 -10.57 -21.94
C PRO A 335 -14.11 -12.00 -21.53
N VAL A 336 -13.12 -12.58 -22.17
CA VAL A 336 -12.53 -13.85 -21.75
C VAL A 336 -11.40 -13.60 -20.76
N TRP A 337 -10.93 -14.66 -20.08
CA TRP A 337 -9.84 -14.58 -19.11
C TRP A 337 -8.61 -13.82 -19.67
N PHE A 338 -8.23 -14.12 -20.90
CA PHE A 338 -7.07 -13.50 -21.55
C PHE A 338 -7.22 -12.00 -21.74
N ASP A 339 -8.45 -11.52 -22.03
CA ASP A 339 -8.73 -10.09 -22.21
C ASP A 339 -8.37 -9.26 -20.99
N VAL A 340 -8.64 -9.78 -19.80
CA VAL A 340 -8.33 -9.10 -18.54
C VAL A 340 -6.86 -9.30 -18.17
N ALA A 341 -6.36 -10.52 -18.31
CA ALA A 341 -5.01 -10.89 -17.86
C ALA A 341 -3.89 -10.09 -18.55
N TRP A 342 -3.92 -9.92 -19.87
CA TRP A 342 -2.88 -9.15 -20.56
C TRP A 342 -2.93 -7.66 -20.21
N ARG A 343 -4.14 -7.09 -20.00
CA ARG A 343 -4.31 -5.70 -19.59
C ARG A 343 -3.75 -5.47 -18.18
N MET A 344 -4.00 -6.42 -17.27
CA MET A 344 -3.41 -6.41 -15.94
C MET A 344 -1.89 -6.57 -15.99
N SER A 345 -1.37 -7.47 -16.86
CA SER A 345 0.07 -7.63 -17.07
C SER A 345 0.73 -6.35 -17.55
N LEU A 346 0.13 -5.68 -18.53
CA LEU A 346 0.63 -4.44 -19.09
C LEU A 346 0.67 -3.33 -18.03
N THR A 347 -0.41 -3.20 -17.26
CA THR A 347 -0.50 -2.23 -16.15
C THR A 347 0.55 -2.53 -15.07
N GLY A 348 0.71 -3.81 -14.72
CA GLY A 348 1.69 -4.25 -13.71
C GLY A 348 3.14 -4.07 -14.16
N ALA A 349 3.44 -4.34 -15.43
CA ALA A 349 4.76 -4.09 -16.01
C ALA A 349 5.13 -2.61 -15.95
N GLY A 350 4.20 -1.73 -16.34
CA GLY A 350 4.39 -0.29 -16.25
C GLY A 350 4.60 0.19 -14.83
N PHE A 351 3.79 -0.30 -13.89
CA PHE A 351 3.94 0.02 -12.47
C PHE A 351 5.27 -0.47 -11.89
N GLY A 352 5.74 -1.68 -12.27
CA GLY A 352 7.05 -2.21 -11.90
C GLY A 352 8.22 -1.36 -12.41
N LEU A 353 8.12 -0.88 -13.66
CA LEU A 353 9.12 -0.02 -14.27
C LEU A 353 9.20 1.37 -13.59
N TYR A 354 8.11 1.83 -13.01
CA TYR A 354 8.05 3.09 -12.23
C TYR A 354 8.56 2.91 -10.80
N LEU A 355 8.14 1.84 -10.11
CA LEU A 355 8.23 1.72 -8.65
C LEU A 355 9.67 1.68 -8.15
N ALA A 356 10.53 0.83 -8.76
CA ALA A 356 11.90 0.61 -8.30
C ALA A 356 12.79 1.86 -8.49
N PRO A 357 12.82 2.51 -9.69
CA PRO A 357 13.56 3.76 -9.87
C PRO A 357 13.09 4.89 -8.98
N ASN A 358 11.77 5.00 -8.73
CA ASN A 358 11.21 6.03 -7.88
C ASN A 358 11.60 5.83 -6.40
N ALA A 359 11.53 4.60 -5.90
CA ALA A 359 11.96 4.27 -4.54
C ALA A 359 13.45 4.52 -4.33
N ARG A 360 14.29 4.17 -5.33
CA ARG A 360 15.74 4.46 -5.32
C ARG A 360 16.01 5.96 -5.23
N LEU A 361 15.27 6.78 -5.98
CA LEU A 361 15.39 8.23 -5.92
C LEU A 361 15.05 8.79 -4.54
N ILE A 362 13.94 8.36 -3.93
CA ILE A 362 13.52 8.81 -2.61
C ILE A 362 14.60 8.49 -1.57
N VAL A 363 15.11 7.24 -1.56
CA VAL A 363 16.11 6.82 -0.58
C VAL A 363 17.48 7.42 -0.87
N GLY A 364 17.89 7.50 -2.15
CA GLY A 364 19.18 8.02 -2.58
C GLY A 364 19.32 9.55 -2.46
N SER A 365 18.21 10.29 -2.50
CA SER A 365 18.22 11.75 -2.32
C SER A 365 18.32 12.19 -0.86
N ALA A 366 18.21 11.26 0.10
CA ALA A 366 18.36 11.55 1.51
C ALA A 366 19.81 11.36 1.96
N PRO A 367 20.33 12.24 2.85
CA PRO A 367 21.63 12.04 3.46
C PRO A 367 21.76 10.65 4.12
N ALA A 368 22.95 10.04 4.09
CA ALA A 368 23.14 8.67 4.56
C ALA A 368 22.64 8.42 6.00
N HIS A 369 22.80 9.42 6.89
CA HIS A 369 22.29 9.36 8.27
C HIS A 369 20.77 9.45 8.38
N ARG A 370 20.05 9.86 7.31
CA ARG A 370 18.59 9.98 7.23
C ARG A 370 17.94 8.99 6.26
N ALA A 371 18.68 8.01 5.73
CA ALA A 371 18.17 6.99 4.82
C ALA A 371 16.98 6.19 5.41
N ALA A 372 16.94 6.04 6.75
CA ALA A 372 15.82 5.43 7.45
C ALA A 372 14.54 6.25 7.34
N ALA A 373 14.65 7.56 7.55
CA ALA A 373 13.52 8.48 7.42
C ALA A 373 12.96 8.50 5.99
N ALA A 374 13.82 8.45 4.97
CA ALA A 374 13.42 8.33 3.58
C ALA A 374 12.72 7.00 3.27
N GLY A 375 13.17 5.89 3.87
CA GLY A 375 12.49 4.60 3.79
C GLY A 375 11.09 4.63 4.45
N GLY A 376 10.99 5.28 5.61
CA GLY A 376 9.72 5.55 6.30
C GLY A 376 8.79 6.40 5.45
N LEU A 377 9.29 7.46 4.84
CA LEU A 377 8.54 8.32 3.93
C LEU A 377 7.98 7.54 2.74
N THR A 378 8.79 6.66 2.12
CA THR A 378 8.35 5.79 1.03
C THR A 378 7.19 4.88 1.46
N SER A 379 7.28 4.28 2.65
CA SER A 379 6.26 3.38 3.18
C SER A 379 4.98 4.14 3.53
N THR A 380 5.09 5.30 4.17
CA THR A 380 3.95 6.16 4.52
C THR A 380 3.24 6.66 3.25
N THR A 381 4.00 7.14 2.25
CA THR A 381 3.45 7.58 0.96
C THR A 381 2.68 6.46 0.27
N ARG A 382 3.24 5.25 0.24
CA ARG A 382 2.58 4.07 -0.32
C ARG A 382 1.26 3.79 0.39
N LEU A 383 1.29 3.71 1.71
CA LEU A 383 0.10 3.36 2.51
C LEU A 383 -0.98 4.44 2.43
N THR A 384 -0.59 5.71 2.49
CA THR A 384 -1.53 6.83 2.34
C THR A 384 -2.18 6.82 0.95
N GLY A 385 -1.38 6.60 -0.11
CA GLY A 385 -1.92 6.46 -1.47
C GLY A 385 -2.87 5.27 -1.59
N GLN A 386 -2.53 4.12 -1.02
CA GLN A 386 -3.40 2.93 -1.02
C GLN A 386 -4.71 3.19 -0.26
N THR A 387 -4.66 3.85 0.91
CA THR A 387 -5.86 4.18 1.68
C THR A 387 -6.75 5.16 0.92
N THR A 388 -6.17 6.23 0.37
CA THR A 388 -6.91 7.18 -0.48
C THR A 388 -7.55 6.49 -1.69
N GLY A 389 -6.81 5.55 -2.32
CA GLY A 389 -7.33 4.76 -3.43
C GLY A 389 -8.48 3.83 -3.03
N ALA A 390 -8.44 3.27 -1.81
CA ALA A 390 -9.52 2.46 -1.27
C ALA A 390 -10.79 3.31 -1.04
N THR A 391 -10.65 4.48 -0.40
CA THR A 391 -11.76 5.42 -0.23
C THR A 391 -12.33 5.88 -1.57
N LEU A 392 -11.48 6.17 -2.56
CA LEU A 392 -11.92 6.55 -3.90
C LEU A 392 -12.68 5.41 -4.59
N ALA A 393 -12.24 4.15 -4.45
CA ALA A 393 -12.98 2.99 -4.96
C ALA A 393 -14.35 2.85 -4.28
N ALA A 394 -14.42 3.03 -2.96
CA ALA A 394 -15.68 3.03 -2.21
C ALA A 394 -16.63 4.15 -2.68
N THR A 395 -16.09 5.36 -2.89
CA THR A 395 -16.84 6.50 -3.43
C THR A 395 -17.44 6.17 -4.80
N LEU A 396 -16.63 5.64 -5.71
CA LEU A 396 -17.11 5.27 -7.06
C LEU A 396 -18.20 4.18 -6.99
N LEU A 397 -18.05 3.22 -6.08
CA LEU A 397 -19.08 2.18 -5.86
C LEU A 397 -20.36 2.77 -5.26
N ALA A 398 -20.27 3.68 -4.29
CA ALA A 398 -21.43 4.35 -3.69
C ALA A 398 -22.20 5.20 -4.70
N LEU A 399 -21.50 5.84 -5.64
CA LEU A 399 -22.10 6.61 -6.74
C LEU A 399 -22.62 5.74 -7.88
N GLY A 400 -22.54 4.41 -7.81
CA GLY A 400 -22.93 3.50 -8.88
C GLY A 400 -21.98 3.48 -10.08
N LEU A 401 -20.83 4.15 -10.00
CA LEU A 401 -19.81 4.25 -11.05
C LEU A 401 -18.73 3.17 -10.95
N GLY A 402 -18.74 2.38 -9.87
CA GLY A 402 -17.66 1.44 -9.51
C GLY A 402 -17.58 0.20 -10.41
N THR A 403 -18.64 -0.16 -11.12
CA THR A 403 -18.71 -1.36 -11.98
C THR A 403 -18.49 -1.09 -13.46
N GLY A 404 -18.34 0.19 -13.85
CA GLY A 404 -18.16 0.63 -15.24
C GLY A 404 -16.71 0.83 -15.68
N ALA A 405 -16.54 1.68 -16.69
CA ALA A 405 -15.25 2.13 -17.20
C ALA A 405 -14.59 3.22 -16.32
N THR A 406 -15.36 3.84 -15.42
CA THR A 406 -14.91 4.99 -14.61
C THR A 406 -13.70 4.68 -13.72
N PRO A 407 -13.65 3.57 -12.93
CA PRO A 407 -12.50 3.31 -12.08
C PRO A 407 -11.18 3.15 -12.85
N PRO A 408 -11.10 2.39 -13.96
CA PRO A 408 -9.87 2.35 -14.76
C PRO A 408 -9.48 3.71 -15.36
N LEU A 409 -10.44 4.55 -15.78
CA LEU A 409 -10.16 5.89 -16.32
C LEU A 409 -9.65 6.85 -15.23
N VAL A 410 -10.26 6.82 -14.05
CA VAL A 410 -9.76 7.58 -12.88
C VAL A 410 -8.36 7.12 -12.51
N SER A 411 -8.11 5.82 -12.50
CA SER A 411 -6.76 5.27 -12.26
C SER A 411 -5.77 5.71 -13.33
N ALA A 412 -6.18 5.77 -14.60
CA ALA A 412 -5.34 6.27 -15.71
C ALA A 412 -4.99 7.76 -15.54
N SER A 413 -5.94 8.59 -15.11
CA SER A 413 -5.70 10.01 -14.84
C SER A 413 -4.71 10.21 -13.69
N LEU A 414 -4.81 9.43 -12.62
CA LEU A 414 -3.87 9.44 -11.50
C LEU A 414 -2.48 8.94 -11.91
N ALA A 415 -2.41 7.88 -12.72
CA ALA A 415 -1.16 7.38 -13.30
C ALA A 415 -0.52 8.41 -14.24
N PHE A 416 -1.31 9.21 -14.96
CA PHE A 416 -0.83 10.31 -15.79
C PHE A 416 -0.16 11.39 -14.93
N ILE A 417 -0.73 11.76 -13.79
CA ILE A 417 -0.11 12.70 -12.85
C ILE A 417 1.24 12.13 -12.35
N ALA A 418 1.29 10.84 -12.00
CA ALA A 418 2.53 10.18 -11.61
C ALA A 418 3.59 10.20 -12.72
N GLY A 419 3.18 10.00 -13.97
CA GLY A 419 4.03 10.11 -15.15
C GLY A 419 4.58 11.52 -15.36
N LEU A 420 3.73 12.54 -15.23
CA LEU A 420 4.13 13.94 -15.31
C LEU A 420 5.15 14.30 -14.21
N CYS A 421 4.91 13.87 -12.96
CA CYS A 421 5.87 14.04 -11.87
C CYS A 421 7.21 13.35 -12.18
N SER A 422 7.17 12.18 -12.82
CA SER A 422 8.37 11.45 -13.21
C SER A 422 9.18 12.19 -14.28
N ILE A 423 8.52 12.69 -15.32
CA ILE A 423 9.15 13.42 -16.44
C ILE A 423 9.63 14.81 -15.95
N ALA A 424 8.87 15.49 -15.11
CA ALA A 424 9.24 16.79 -14.58
C ALA A 424 10.60 16.79 -13.86
N ARG A 425 10.96 15.65 -13.22
CA ARG A 425 12.28 15.47 -12.57
C ARG A 425 13.46 15.42 -13.54
N LEU A 426 13.23 15.31 -14.84
CA LEU A 426 14.29 15.36 -15.86
C LEU A 426 14.77 16.78 -16.14
N ARG A 427 14.03 17.82 -15.67
CA ARG A 427 14.42 19.23 -15.88
C ARG A 427 15.73 19.53 -15.13
N PRO A 428 16.76 20.08 -15.81
CA PRO A 428 18.05 20.40 -15.18
C PRO A 428 17.93 21.38 -14.01
N SER A 429 16.97 22.33 -14.07
CA SER A 429 16.74 23.33 -13.02
C SER A 429 16.30 22.74 -11.66
N LEU A 430 15.92 21.47 -11.62
CA LEU A 430 15.50 20.77 -10.39
C LEU A 430 16.60 19.87 -9.82
N ARG A 431 17.72 19.69 -10.53
CA ARG A 431 18.87 18.91 -10.04
C ARG A 431 19.61 19.70 -8.97
N ASN A 432 20.04 19.02 -7.93
CA ASN A 432 20.80 19.63 -6.84
C ASN A 432 22.29 19.70 -7.26
N PRO A 433 22.97 20.85 -7.17
CA PRO A 433 24.39 20.98 -7.52
C PRO A 433 25.28 19.94 -6.86
N ALA A 434 24.98 19.54 -5.63
CA ALA A 434 25.71 18.52 -4.89
C ALA A 434 25.55 17.09 -5.48
N GLN A 435 24.61 16.86 -6.39
CA GLN A 435 24.47 15.60 -7.13
C GLN A 435 25.28 15.60 -8.42
N GLU A 436 25.48 16.76 -9.02
CA GLU A 436 26.36 16.92 -10.18
C GLU A 436 27.82 16.72 -9.80
N GLU A 437 28.26 17.28 -8.66
CA GLU A 437 29.62 17.03 -8.13
C GLU A 437 29.88 15.56 -7.78
N ALA A 438 28.88 14.84 -7.27
CA ALA A 438 29.01 13.41 -6.94
C ALA A 438 29.02 12.52 -8.20
N GLU A 439 28.33 12.89 -9.28
CA GLU A 439 28.35 12.19 -10.58
C GLU A 439 29.65 12.48 -11.35
N GLU A 440 30.24 13.68 -11.26
CA GLU A 440 31.52 14.03 -11.87
C GLU A 440 32.72 13.34 -11.20
N VAL A 441 32.63 13.07 -9.90
CA VAL A 441 33.71 12.41 -9.16
C VAL A 441 33.73 10.87 -9.35
N GLN A 442 32.63 10.23 -9.70
CA GLN A 442 32.57 8.77 -9.93
C GLN A 442 33.27 8.25 -11.20
N PRO A 443 33.38 8.96 -12.34
CA PRO A 443 34.07 8.43 -13.51
C PRO A 443 35.59 8.29 -13.36
N ALA A 444 36.20 8.92 -12.34
CA ALA A 444 37.66 8.90 -12.15
C ALA A 444 38.15 7.69 -11.32
N GLN A 445 37.27 6.90 -10.70
CA GLN A 445 37.67 5.76 -9.84
C GLN A 445 37.44 4.37 -10.46
N VAL A 446 36.99 4.29 -11.71
CA VAL A 446 36.70 3.03 -12.45
C VAL A 446 37.52 2.99 -13.75
N ARG A 447 38.76 3.48 -13.73
CA ARG A 447 39.75 3.21 -14.78
C ARG A 447 41.00 2.56 -14.17
#